data_ffd441079179ce8045241d07b7e01c37
#
_entry.id   ffd441079179ce8045241d07b7e01c37
#
_cell.length_a   1.000
_cell.length_b   1.000
_cell.length_c   1.000
_cell.angle_alpha   90.00
_cell.angle_beta   90.00
_cell.angle_gamma   90.00
#
_symmetry.space_group_name_H-M   'P 1'
#
loop_
_entity.id
_entity.type
_entity.pdbx_description
1 polymer ?
#
loop_
_entity_poly.entity_id
_entity_poly.type
_entity_poly.pdbx_seq_one_letter_code
_entity_poly.pdbx_strand_id
1 'polypeptide(L)'
;MCYRERRKEKNKVKEIELLAPAGSFEKAKIAFLYGADAVYCGTASLSLRSRAEIQDDDLIQTIKYAHSIGKKVYVALNIYAWDETYPEIIEMAKKLEEIKPDGIIAADGGVIETLKQYAPSVPINVS
;
A
#
# COMPACT_ATOMS: atom_id res chain seq x y z
N MET A 1 15.57 -33.87 -5.10
CA MET A 1 15.00 -32.80 -4.31
C MET A 1 14.70 -33.29 -2.91
N CYS A 2 15.31 -32.71 -1.90
CA CYS A 2 15.23 -33.18 -0.53
C CYS A 2 13.85 -32.86 0.09
N TYR A 3 13.28 -33.80 0.84
CA TYR A 3 11.99 -33.65 1.54
C TYR A 3 11.95 -32.43 2.48
N ARG A 4 13.11 -32.01 3.02
CA ARG A 4 13.25 -30.81 3.85
C ARG A 4 13.02 -29.50 3.11
N GLU A 5 13.35 -29.43 1.82
CA GLU A 5 13.15 -28.21 1.02
C GLU A 5 11.68 -27.98 0.72
N ARG A 6 10.93 -29.04 0.37
CA ARG A 6 9.48 -28.96 0.18
C ARG A 6 8.74 -28.52 1.46
N ARG A 7 9.24 -28.90 2.61
CA ARG A 7 8.65 -28.51 3.90
C ARG A 7 8.88 -27.04 4.23
N LYS A 8 10.05 -26.49 3.85
CA LYS A 8 10.36 -25.05 4.00
C LYS A 8 9.50 -24.19 3.07
N GLU A 9 9.29 -24.64 1.83
CA GLU A 9 8.41 -23.93 0.89
C GLU A 9 6.94 -23.97 1.35
N LYS A 10 6.46 -25.10 1.82
CA LYS A 10 5.08 -25.20 2.38
C LYS A 10 4.87 -24.33 3.62
N ASN A 11 5.88 -24.12 4.44
CA ASN A 11 5.77 -23.24 5.61
C ASN A 11 5.84 -21.76 5.24
N LYS A 12 6.53 -21.37 4.17
CA LYS A 12 6.54 -19.97 3.66
C LYS A 12 5.19 -19.53 3.12
N VAL A 13 4.40 -20.43 2.51
CA VAL A 13 3.08 -20.14 1.93
C VAL A 13 1.99 -19.96 3.00
N LYS A 14 2.27 -20.26 4.28
CA LYS A 14 1.29 -20.21 5.39
C LYS A 14 1.42 -19.01 6.32
N GLU A 15 2.30 -18.06 6.03
CA GLU A 15 2.37 -16.83 6.82
C GLU A 15 1.15 -15.97 6.57
N ILE A 16 0.35 -15.78 7.61
CA ILE A 16 -0.83 -14.91 7.58
C ILE A 16 -0.39 -13.50 7.95
N GLU A 17 -0.69 -12.54 7.07
CA GLU A 17 -0.45 -11.13 7.32
C GLU A 17 -1.71 -10.48 7.91
N LEU A 18 -1.58 -9.89 9.09
CA LEU A 18 -2.66 -9.11 9.69
C LEU A 18 -2.60 -7.68 9.16
N LEU A 19 -3.59 -7.32 8.35
CA LEU A 19 -3.72 -6.02 7.70
C LEU A 19 -4.75 -5.15 8.42
N ALA A 20 -4.36 -3.97 8.85
CA ALA A 20 -5.23 -3.02 9.54
C ALA A 20 -5.32 -1.67 8.79
N PRO A 21 -6.46 -0.96 8.87
CA PRO A 21 -6.58 0.38 8.32
C PRO A 21 -5.85 1.42 9.17
N ALA A 22 -5.29 2.45 8.54
CA ALA A 22 -4.66 3.55 9.22
C ALA A 22 -4.99 4.89 8.55
N GLY A 23 -5.72 5.75 9.25
CA GLY A 23 -6.08 7.08 8.77
C GLY A 23 -5.11 8.18 9.21
N SER A 24 -4.07 7.84 9.98
CA SER A 24 -3.02 8.75 10.41
C SER A 24 -1.78 7.99 10.83
N PHE A 25 -0.66 8.70 10.96
CA PHE A 25 0.58 8.11 11.46
C PHE A 25 0.41 7.53 12.88
N GLU A 26 -0.30 8.21 13.76
CA GLU A 26 -0.56 7.72 15.11
C GLU A 26 -1.39 6.44 15.12
N LYS A 27 -2.44 6.37 14.28
CA LYS A 27 -3.26 5.15 14.13
C LYS A 27 -2.43 3.99 13.58
N ALA A 28 -1.52 4.24 12.66
CA ALA A 28 -0.60 3.22 12.15
C ALA A 28 0.30 2.67 13.27
N LYS A 29 0.89 3.54 14.08
CA LYS A 29 1.70 3.12 15.24
C LYS A 29 0.91 2.26 16.21
N ILE A 30 -0.31 2.63 16.51
CA ILE A 30 -1.20 1.87 17.39
C ILE A 30 -1.52 0.50 16.78
N ALA A 31 -1.84 0.46 15.48
CA ALA A 31 -2.11 -0.80 14.79
C ALA A 31 -0.91 -1.75 14.86
N PHE A 32 0.29 -1.27 14.64
CA PHE A 32 1.50 -2.08 14.76
C PHE A 32 1.76 -2.53 16.19
N LEU A 33 1.50 -1.68 17.18
CA LEU A 33 1.63 -2.02 18.59
C LEU A 33 0.70 -3.17 18.99
N TYR A 34 -0.50 -3.21 18.43
CA TYR A 34 -1.49 -4.27 18.70
C TYR A 34 -1.33 -5.51 17.79
N GLY A 35 -0.26 -5.60 17.03
CA GLY A 35 0.12 -6.81 16.31
C GLY A 35 -0.15 -6.83 14.81
N ALA A 36 -0.51 -5.71 14.20
CA ALA A 36 -0.63 -5.63 12.74
C ALA A 36 0.74 -5.87 12.07
N ASP A 37 0.74 -6.64 11.00
CA ASP A 37 1.92 -6.88 10.16
C ASP A 37 2.04 -5.84 9.05
N ALA A 38 0.91 -5.30 8.64
CA ALA A 38 0.79 -4.27 7.62
C ALA A 38 -0.37 -3.33 7.92
N VAL A 39 -0.29 -2.12 7.41
CA VAL A 39 -1.41 -1.17 7.40
C VAL A 39 -1.72 -0.76 5.97
N TYR A 40 -2.98 -0.41 5.70
CA TYR A 40 -3.37 0.22 4.45
C TYR A 40 -3.94 1.62 4.70
N CYS A 41 -3.54 2.54 3.85
CA CYS A 41 -3.90 3.95 3.90
C CYS A 41 -4.51 4.38 2.57
N GLY A 42 -5.55 5.21 2.60
CA GLY A 42 -6.00 5.92 1.42
C GLY A 42 -5.31 7.28 1.32
N THR A 43 -5.27 7.86 0.13
CA THR A 43 -4.82 9.24 -0.06
C THR A 43 -6.02 10.19 -0.03
N ALA A 44 -5.89 11.33 0.65
CA ALA A 44 -6.99 12.26 0.89
C ALA A 44 -7.66 12.79 -0.39
N SER A 45 -6.88 12.95 -1.46
CA SER A 45 -7.39 13.51 -2.72
C SER A 45 -7.98 12.47 -3.67
N LEU A 46 -7.63 11.20 -3.51
CA LEU A 46 -7.93 10.17 -4.52
C LEU A 46 -8.56 8.90 -3.97
N SER A 47 -8.88 8.82 -2.68
CA SER A 47 -9.48 7.64 -2.08
C SER A 47 -10.98 7.79 -1.86
N LEU A 48 -11.74 6.73 -2.17
CA LEU A 48 -13.16 6.63 -1.84
C LEU A 48 -13.41 6.16 -0.40
N ARG A 49 -12.37 5.81 0.35
CA ARG A 49 -12.46 5.30 1.72
C ARG A 49 -12.03 6.37 2.72
N SER A 50 -12.95 7.26 3.05
CA SER A 50 -12.70 8.41 3.94
C SER A 50 -12.11 8.07 5.32
N ARG A 51 -12.35 6.86 5.82
CA ARG A 51 -11.86 6.44 7.15
C ARG A 51 -10.39 6.06 7.20
N ALA A 52 -9.78 5.77 6.05
CA ALA A 52 -8.39 5.38 5.95
C ALA A 52 -7.55 6.38 5.14
N GLU A 53 -8.09 7.57 4.92
CA GLU A 53 -7.37 8.66 4.27
C GLU A 53 -6.28 9.20 5.19
N ILE A 54 -5.10 9.40 4.63
CA ILE A 54 -3.94 9.91 5.34
C ILE A 54 -3.33 11.08 4.57
N GLN A 55 -2.87 12.09 5.29
CA GLN A 55 -2.17 13.21 4.68
C GLN A 55 -0.80 12.75 4.14
N ASP A 56 -0.31 13.42 3.10
CA ASP A 56 0.93 13.02 2.42
C ASP A 56 2.13 12.92 3.38
N ASP A 57 2.29 13.89 4.28
CA ASP A 57 3.39 13.89 5.27
C ASP A 57 3.27 12.72 6.25
N ASP A 58 2.06 12.45 6.70
CA ASP A 58 1.77 11.31 7.57
C ASP A 58 2.04 9.98 6.85
N LEU A 59 1.74 9.90 5.56
CA LEU A 59 2.02 8.72 4.75
C LEU A 59 3.52 8.45 4.66
N ILE A 60 4.32 9.46 4.39
CA ILE A 60 5.77 9.35 4.34
C ILE A 60 6.34 8.90 5.68
N GLN A 61 5.89 9.50 6.77
CA GLN A 61 6.30 9.12 8.12
C GLN A 61 5.88 7.70 8.47
N THR A 62 4.66 7.30 8.08
CA THR A 62 4.15 5.95 8.29
C THR A 62 5.01 4.91 7.57
N ILE A 63 5.36 5.15 6.33
CA ILE A 63 6.22 4.25 5.54
C ILE A 63 7.61 4.12 6.17
N LYS A 64 8.23 5.24 6.54
CA LYS A 64 9.54 5.23 7.19
C LYS A 64 9.52 4.47 8.52
N TYR A 65 8.52 4.73 9.34
CA TYR A 65 8.36 4.05 10.62
C TYR A 65 8.12 2.55 10.45
N ALA A 66 7.21 2.16 9.56
CA ALA A 66 6.91 0.76 9.29
C ALA A 66 8.16 0.00 8.82
N HIS A 67 8.90 0.56 7.88
CA HIS A 67 10.13 -0.06 7.37
C HIS A 67 11.19 -0.19 8.47
N SER A 68 11.27 0.76 9.41
CA SER A 68 12.21 0.70 10.53
C SER A 68 11.93 -0.47 11.50
N ILE A 69 10.70 -0.92 11.58
CA ILE A 69 10.27 -2.04 12.45
C ILE A 69 9.96 -3.32 11.68
N GLY A 70 10.30 -3.39 10.39
CA GLY A 70 10.07 -4.56 9.54
C GLY A 70 8.60 -4.80 9.17
N LYS A 71 7.79 -3.77 9.16
CA LYS A 71 6.36 -3.82 8.80
C LYS A 71 6.11 -3.23 7.41
N LYS A 72 4.89 -3.42 6.90
CA LYS A 72 4.52 -3.03 5.54
C LYS A 72 3.42 -1.97 5.52
N VAL A 73 3.41 -1.16 4.45
CA VAL A 73 2.38 -0.16 4.21
C VAL A 73 1.86 -0.31 2.78
N TYR A 74 0.56 -0.45 2.66
CA TYR A 74 -0.15 -0.46 1.38
C TYR A 74 -0.94 0.84 1.20
N VAL A 75 -0.94 1.36 0.00
CA VAL A 75 -1.71 2.57 -0.34
C VAL A 75 -2.90 2.18 -1.20
N ALA A 76 -4.10 2.54 -0.76
CA ALA A 76 -5.32 2.26 -1.49
C ALA A 76 -5.68 3.42 -2.42
N LEU A 77 -5.73 3.14 -3.72
CA LEU A 77 -6.20 4.04 -4.77
C LEU A 77 -7.47 3.46 -5.40
N ASN A 78 -8.55 3.40 -4.62
CA ASN A 78 -9.84 2.90 -5.07
C ASN A 78 -10.66 4.01 -5.72
N ILE A 79 -10.18 4.49 -6.86
CA ILE A 79 -10.83 5.51 -7.67
C ILE A 79 -11.01 5.01 -9.09
N TYR A 80 -11.93 5.66 -9.81
CA TYR A 80 -12.11 5.45 -11.24
C TYR A 80 -11.34 6.52 -12.02
N ALA A 81 -10.64 6.11 -13.07
CA ALA A 81 -9.93 7.02 -13.95
C ALA A 81 -10.91 7.68 -14.94
N TRP A 82 -11.23 8.92 -14.68
CA TRP A 82 -11.92 9.79 -15.62
C TRP A 82 -10.89 10.69 -16.32
N ASP A 83 -11.16 11.17 -17.51
CA ASP A 83 -10.24 12.03 -18.26
C ASP A 83 -9.78 13.25 -17.45
N GLU A 84 -10.65 13.81 -16.63
CA GLU A 84 -10.37 14.97 -15.78
C GLU A 84 -9.44 14.64 -14.60
N THR A 85 -9.41 13.40 -14.14
CA THR A 85 -8.61 12.97 -12.98
C THR A 85 -7.25 12.39 -13.36
N TYR A 86 -7.00 12.12 -14.63
CA TYR A 86 -5.74 11.53 -15.10
C TYR A 86 -4.49 12.29 -14.67
N PRO A 87 -4.42 13.63 -14.77
CA PRO A 87 -3.24 14.37 -14.32
C PRO A 87 -2.93 14.16 -12.84
N GLU A 88 -3.95 14.10 -11.99
CA GLU A 88 -3.81 13.87 -10.55
C GLU A 88 -3.31 12.45 -10.25
N ILE A 89 -3.81 11.47 -11.00
CA ILE A 89 -3.37 10.07 -10.88
C ILE A 89 -1.90 9.94 -11.27
N ILE A 90 -1.47 10.60 -12.34
CA ILE A 90 -0.07 10.60 -12.78
C ILE A 90 0.85 11.21 -11.71
N GLU A 91 0.47 12.35 -11.14
CA GLU A 91 1.22 12.98 -10.06
C GLU A 91 1.30 12.09 -8.83
N MET A 92 0.19 11.47 -8.45
CA MET A 92 0.15 10.54 -7.34
C MET A 92 1.02 9.31 -7.60
N ALA A 93 0.99 8.76 -8.82
CA ALA A 93 1.84 7.63 -9.19
C ALA A 93 3.33 7.96 -9.09
N LYS A 94 3.73 9.13 -9.57
CA LYS A 94 5.12 9.60 -9.44
C LYS A 94 5.53 9.77 -7.98
N LYS A 95 4.68 10.31 -7.15
CA LYS A 95 4.91 10.47 -5.72
C LYS A 95 5.05 9.11 -5.02
N LEU A 96 4.20 8.14 -5.35
CA LEU A 96 4.27 6.79 -4.82
C LEU A 96 5.56 6.06 -5.24
N GLU A 97 6.04 6.29 -6.45
CA GLU A 97 7.34 5.77 -6.90
C GLU A 97 8.50 6.31 -6.06
N GLU A 98 8.45 7.58 -5.64
CA GLU A 98 9.47 8.18 -4.78
C GLU A 98 9.43 7.65 -3.36
N ILE A 99 8.24 7.57 -2.76
CA ILE A 99 8.10 7.16 -1.35
C ILE A 99 8.10 5.65 -1.15
N LYS A 100 7.88 4.87 -2.21
CA LYS A 100 7.98 3.40 -2.24
C LYS A 100 7.24 2.68 -1.11
N PRO A 101 5.90 2.73 -1.09
CA PRO A 101 5.13 1.84 -0.22
C PRO A 101 5.35 0.38 -0.63
N ASP A 102 4.98 -0.56 0.22
CA ASP A 102 5.13 -1.99 -0.07
C ASP A 102 4.17 -2.50 -1.13
N GLY A 103 3.10 -1.77 -1.40
CA GLY A 103 2.18 -2.06 -2.48
C GLY A 103 1.11 -0.99 -2.63
N ILE A 104 0.45 -1.02 -3.78
CA ILE A 104 -0.70 -0.17 -4.08
C ILE A 104 -1.89 -1.08 -4.34
N ILE A 105 -3.03 -0.74 -3.75
CA ILE A 105 -4.29 -1.45 -3.95
C ILE A 105 -5.14 -0.62 -4.91
N ALA A 106 -5.45 -1.16 -6.09
CA ALA A 106 -6.23 -0.49 -7.11
C ALA A 106 -7.23 -1.45 -7.76
N ALA A 107 -8.36 -0.93 -8.23
CA ALA A 107 -9.41 -1.71 -8.87
C ALA A 107 -9.63 -1.33 -10.34
N ASP A 108 -9.45 -0.05 -10.69
CA ASP A 108 -9.71 0.45 -12.03
C ASP A 108 -8.56 0.16 -13.00
N GLY A 109 -8.90 -0.34 -14.20
CA GLY A 109 -7.91 -0.69 -15.22
C GLY A 109 -7.07 0.49 -15.70
N GLY A 110 -7.66 1.67 -15.81
CA GLY A 110 -6.95 2.90 -16.20
C GLY A 110 -5.96 3.35 -15.13
N VAL A 111 -6.32 3.24 -13.86
CA VAL A 111 -5.43 3.52 -12.73
C VAL A 111 -4.27 2.53 -12.71
N ILE A 112 -4.55 1.24 -12.89
CA ILE A 112 -3.53 0.18 -12.91
C ILE A 112 -2.51 0.42 -14.05
N GLU A 113 -2.97 0.73 -15.25
CA GLU A 113 -2.09 1.06 -16.38
C GLU A 113 -1.21 2.27 -16.10
N THR A 114 -1.77 3.33 -15.53
CA THR A 114 -1.03 4.54 -15.16
C THR A 114 0.03 4.23 -14.09
N LEU A 115 -0.31 3.42 -13.10
CA LEU A 115 0.64 2.99 -12.07
C LEU A 115 1.77 2.16 -12.65
N LYS A 116 1.50 1.26 -13.58
CA LYS A 116 2.55 0.47 -14.25
C LYS A 116 3.53 1.34 -15.02
N GLN A 117 3.05 2.42 -15.60
CA GLN A 117 3.86 3.34 -16.39
C GLN A 117 4.70 4.28 -15.51
N TYR A 118 4.12 4.83 -14.44
CA TYR A 118 4.74 5.89 -13.61
C TYR A 118 5.24 5.42 -12.25
N ALA A 119 4.80 4.26 -11.78
CA ALA A 119 5.26 3.67 -10.53
C ALA A 119 5.66 2.18 -10.71
N PRO A 120 6.60 1.88 -11.63
CA PRO A 120 6.93 0.51 -11.99
C PRO A 120 7.60 -0.29 -10.87
N SER A 121 8.23 0.38 -9.90
CA SER A 121 8.92 -0.27 -8.78
C SER A 121 7.99 -0.72 -7.65
N VAL A 122 6.74 -0.25 -7.65
CA VAL A 122 5.78 -0.53 -6.57
C VAL A 122 4.82 -1.64 -7.00
N PRO A 123 4.72 -2.75 -6.24
CA PRO A 123 3.77 -3.82 -6.55
C PRO A 123 2.32 -3.34 -6.52
N ILE A 124 1.50 -3.84 -7.44
CA ILE A 124 0.09 -3.51 -7.52
C ILE A 124 -0.74 -4.73 -7.14
N ASN A 125 -1.64 -4.53 -6.18
CA ASN A 125 -2.62 -5.52 -5.77
C ASN A 125 -3.99 -5.12 -6.32
N VAL A 126 -4.60 -5.98 -7.10
CA VAL A 126 -5.93 -5.73 -7.68
C VAL A 126 -6.99 -6.01 -6.62
N SER A 127 -7.79 -5.00 -6.39
CA SER A 127 -8.89 -5.10 -5.42
C SER A 127 -10.14 -5.73 -6.05
#